data_333c028da21d88b454c231d588759ad5
#
_entry.id   333c028da21d88b454c231d588759ad5
#
_cell.length_a   1.000
_cell.length_b   1.000
_cell.length_c   1.000
_cell.angle_alpha   90.00
_cell.angle_beta   90.00
_cell.angle_gamma   90.00
#
_symmetry.space_group_name_H-M   'P 1'
#
loop_
_entity.id
_entity.type
_entity.pdbx_description
1 polymer ?
#
loop_
_entity_poly.entity_id
_entity_poly.type
_entity_poly.pdbx_seq_one_letter_code
_entity_poly.pdbx_strand_id
1 'polypeptide(L)'
;MPVFVAVSLVSAAGAVGLLAGFAVAARPFVPLTRTTRGRWAWAGGVYAFGTAGTVGAAVLTSGPGGLDHGLLLYPWGGGCYALGAAFFLPGSRIRYGTLGVTAALAVGVGYASWAAAQPPTLDAWLTANGVDRALLRVGEAPTGYVLRVNGASESGFGADYERPGAAGLHLAVARPDQDTRRTDAHGCPVLPGVTVTCTDDDGGRELVAYDGFTAWRELRLRRGGLVHTVSLSDRPTDLTAARHLLSTLRPATNAELSPLCTRPMRH
;
A
#
# COMPACT_ATOMS: atom_id res chain seq x y z
N MET A 1 -20.49 17.75 -5.96
CA MET A 1 -21.19 16.65 -5.28
C MET A 1 -22.69 16.50 -5.63
N PRO A 2 -23.56 17.54 -5.73
CA PRO A 2 -24.99 17.34 -5.98
C PRO A 2 -25.31 16.72 -7.37
N VAL A 3 -24.51 17.01 -8.39
CA VAL A 3 -24.72 16.49 -9.75
C VAL A 3 -24.55 14.96 -9.82
N PHE A 4 -23.55 14.40 -9.14
CA PHE A 4 -23.32 12.96 -9.11
C PHE A 4 -24.47 12.20 -8.45
N VAL A 5 -25.01 12.74 -7.36
CA VAL A 5 -26.14 12.15 -6.63
C VAL A 5 -27.40 12.19 -7.53
N ALA A 6 -27.65 13.29 -8.23
CA ALA A 6 -28.78 13.42 -9.13
C ALA A 6 -28.70 12.43 -10.31
N VAL A 7 -27.54 12.30 -10.95
CA VAL A 7 -27.31 11.35 -12.06
C VAL A 7 -27.49 9.91 -11.58
N SER A 8 -26.97 9.55 -10.41
CA SER A 8 -27.13 8.22 -9.83
C SER A 8 -28.58 7.87 -9.52
N LEU A 9 -29.36 8.82 -8.99
CA LEU A 9 -30.79 8.62 -8.71
C LEU A 9 -31.62 8.45 -9.97
N VAL A 10 -31.36 9.24 -11.03
CA VAL A 10 -32.05 9.12 -12.32
C VAL A 10 -31.72 7.78 -12.97
N SER A 11 -30.46 7.35 -12.95
CA SER A 11 -30.03 6.05 -13.49
C SER A 11 -30.68 4.88 -12.74
N ALA A 12 -30.73 4.96 -11.40
CA ALA A 12 -31.38 3.96 -10.56
C ALA A 12 -32.89 3.86 -10.84
N ALA A 13 -33.58 5.01 -10.93
CA ALA A 13 -35.01 5.06 -11.25
C ALA A 13 -35.31 4.48 -12.65
N GLY A 14 -34.45 4.79 -13.63
CA GLY A 14 -34.54 4.23 -14.98
C GLY A 14 -34.36 2.71 -15.00
N ALA A 15 -33.36 2.19 -14.30
CA ALA A 15 -33.10 0.76 -14.21
C ALA A 15 -34.23 0.00 -13.51
N VAL A 16 -34.77 0.53 -12.40
CA VAL A 16 -35.91 -0.05 -11.69
C VAL A 16 -37.18 0.01 -12.57
N GLY A 17 -37.35 1.08 -13.32
CA GLY A 17 -38.44 1.22 -14.29
C GLY A 17 -38.41 0.16 -15.41
N LEU A 18 -37.21 -0.08 -15.98
CA LEU A 18 -37.00 -1.14 -16.97
C LEU A 18 -37.27 -2.52 -16.38
N LEU A 19 -36.74 -2.82 -15.18
CA LEU A 19 -37.01 -4.07 -14.48
C LEU A 19 -38.50 -4.26 -14.18
N ALA A 20 -39.20 -3.20 -13.79
CA ALA A 20 -40.66 -3.24 -13.59
C ALA A 20 -41.43 -3.51 -14.90
N GLY A 21 -40.90 -3.05 -16.05
CA GLY A 21 -41.38 -3.41 -17.38
C GLY A 21 -41.18 -4.90 -17.68
N PHE A 22 -39.98 -5.44 -17.44
CA PHE A 22 -39.71 -6.88 -17.60
C PHE A 22 -40.53 -7.76 -16.64
N ALA A 23 -40.93 -7.24 -15.46
CA ALA A 23 -41.79 -7.94 -14.52
C ALA A 23 -43.15 -8.29 -15.11
N VAL A 24 -43.57 -7.64 -16.20
CA VAL A 24 -44.79 -8.01 -16.95
C VAL A 24 -44.66 -9.38 -17.61
N ALA A 25 -43.49 -9.65 -18.20
CA ALA A 25 -43.15 -10.95 -18.78
C ALA A 25 -42.97 -12.05 -17.72
N ALA A 26 -42.59 -11.68 -16.50
CA ALA A 26 -42.38 -12.59 -15.38
C ALA A 26 -43.70 -12.99 -14.65
N ARG A 27 -44.87 -12.41 -14.99
CA ARG A 27 -46.15 -12.67 -14.34
C ARG A 27 -46.55 -14.16 -14.23
N PRO A 28 -46.30 -15.01 -15.25
CA PRO A 28 -46.68 -16.43 -15.14
C PRO A 28 -45.83 -17.17 -14.11
N PHE A 29 -44.61 -16.70 -13.86
CA PHE A 29 -43.62 -17.39 -13.02
C PHE A 29 -43.50 -16.80 -11.62
N VAL A 30 -43.76 -15.49 -11.43
CA VAL A 30 -43.60 -14.79 -10.15
C VAL A 30 -44.95 -14.22 -9.69
N PRO A 31 -45.61 -14.83 -8.68
CA PRO A 31 -46.92 -14.36 -8.21
C PRO A 31 -46.94 -12.89 -7.75
N LEU A 32 -45.80 -12.42 -7.18
CA LEU A 32 -45.65 -11.04 -6.70
C LEU A 32 -45.86 -10.00 -7.82
N THR A 33 -45.49 -10.33 -9.06
CA THR A 33 -45.59 -9.39 -10.20
C THR A 33 -46.99 -9.23 -10.78
N ARG A 34 -47.99 -9.93 -10.24
CA ARG A 34 -49.38 -9.82 -10.69
C ARG A 34 -50.01 -8.46 -10.36
N THR A 35 -49.58 -7.82 -9.28
CA THR A 35 -50.04 -6.48 -8.88
C THR A 35 -49.04 -5.40 -9.28
N THR A 36 -49.50 -4.15 -9.48
CA THR A 36 -48.63 -3.02 -9.81
C THR A 36 -47.62 -2.77 -8.68
N ARG A 37 -48.06 -2.78 -7.43
CA ARG A 37 -47.18 -2.62 -6.27
C ARG A 37 -46.13 -3.75 -6.17
N GLY A 38 -46.57 -4.99 -6.41
CA GLY A 38 -45.66 -6.14 -6.39
C GLY A 38 -44.62 -6.11 -7.51
N ARG A 39 -44.94 -5.55 -8.69
CA ARG A 39 -43.94 -5.33 -9.77
C ARG A 39 -42.83 -4.39 -9.35
N TRP A 40 -43.17 -3.25 -8.73
CA TRP A 40 -42.20 -2.30 -8.23
C TRP A 40 -41.36 -2.85 -7.07
N ALA A 41 -42.00 -3.60 -6.16
CA ALA A 41 -41.30 -4.28 -5.05
C ALA A 41 -40.33 -5.33 -5.58
N TRP A 42 -40.71 -6.13 -6.58
CA TRP A 42 -39.86 -7.10 -7.24
C TRP A 42 -38.68 -6.41 -7.95
N ALA A 43 -38.96 -5.39 -8.76
CA ALA A 43 -37.92 -4.63 -9.48
C ALA A 43 -36.93 -3.97 -8.53
N GLY A 44 -37.38 -3.34 -7.45
CA GLY A 44 -36.56 -2.74 -6.42
C GLY A 44 -35.70 -3.76 -5.69
N GLY A 45 -36.27 -4.93 -5.34
CA GLY A 45 -35.54 -6.02 -4.72
C GLY A 45 -34.42 -6.58 -5.62
N VAL A 46 -34.73 -6.88 -6.88
CA VAL A 46 -33.74 -7.36 -7.86
C VAL A 46 -32.64 -6.32 -8.08
N TYR A 47 -33.00 -5.05 -8.21
CA TYR A 47 -32.05 -3.95 -8.36
C TYR A 47 -31.12 -3.84 -7.13
N ALA A 48 -31.68 -3.85 -5.91
CA ALA A 48 -30.91 -3.74 -4.69
C ALA A 48 -29.91 -4.89 -4.53
N PHE A 49 -30.34 -6.14 -4.75
CA PHE A 49 -29.46 -7.32 -4.68
C PHE A 49 -28.37 -7.28 -5.76
N GLY A 50 -28.73 -6.97 -7.00
CA GLY A 50 -27.77 -6.89 -8.10
C GLY A 50 -26.74 -5.80 -7.88
N THR A 51 -27.16 -4.61 -7.45
CA THR A 51 -26.27 -3.47 -7.18
C THR A 51 -25.35 -3.75 -6.00
N ALA A 52 -25.88 -4.30 -4.89
CA ALA A 52 -25.05 -4.66 -3.73
C ALA A 52 -23.97 -5.68 -4.11
N GLY A 53 -24.29 -6.68 -4.92
CA GLY A 53 -23.32 -7.66 -5.40
C GLY A 53 -22.26 -7.07 -6.32
N THR A 54 -22.64 -6.16 -7.24
CA THR A 54 -21.69 -5.49 -8.15
C THR A 54 -20.77 -4.53 -7.41
N VAL A 55 -21.30 -3.75 -6.47
CA VAL A 55 -20.48 -2.85 -5.63
C VAL A 55 -19.53 -3.65 -4.76
N GLY A 56 -19.98 -4.75 -4.15
CA GLY A 56 -19.14 -5.65 -3.39
C GLY A 56 -17.97 -6.20 -4.23
N ALA A 57 -18.24 -6.66 -5.45
CA ALA A 57 -17.21 -7.12 -6.38
C ALA A 57 -16.23 -5.99 -6.76
N ALA A 58 -16.73 -4.79 -7.06
CA ALA A 58 -15.90 -3.64 -7.41
C ALA A 58 -14.94 -3.24 -6.28
N VAL A 59 -15.44 -3.23 -5.03
CA VAL A 59 -14.59 -2.94 -3.84
C VAL A 59 -13.47 -3.97 -3.69
N LEU A 60 -13.75 -5.25 -3.93
CA LEU A 60 -12.75 -6.31 -3.84
C LEU A 60 -11.68 -6.26 -4.93
N THR A 61 -12.04 -5.79 -6.14
CA THR A 61 -11.10 -5.69 -7.26
C THR A 61 -10.29 -4.40 -7.26
N SER A 62 -10.70 -3.39 -6.48
CA SER A 62 -10.03 -2.08 -6.40
C SER A 62 -8.84 -2.03 -5.44
N GLY A 63 -8.49 -3.14 -4.75
CA GLY A 63 -7.35 -3.21 -3.82
C GLY A 63 -5.98 -3.19 -4.54
N PRO A 64 -4.90 -2.79 -3.84
CA PRO A 64 -3.54 -2.89 -4.35
C PRO A 64 -3.19 -4.37 -4.60
N GLY A 65 -3.06 -4.76 -5.84
CA GLY A 65 -2.95 -6.17 -6.29
C GLY A 65 -4.25 -6.72 -6.87
N GLY A 66 -5.29 -5.91 -6.98
CA GLY A 66 -6.53 -6.23 -7.68
C GLY A 66 -6.23 -6.56 -9.14
N LEU A 67 -6.66 -7.75 -9.55
CA LEU A 67 -6.55 -8.23 -10.91
C LEU A 67 -7.27 -7.25 -11.84
N ASP A 68 -6.61 -6.86 -12.91
CA ASP A 68 -7.16 -5.98 -13.96
C ASP A 68 -8.26 -6.72 -14.75
N HIS A 69 -9.36 -7.03 -14.06
CA HIS A 69 -10.42 -7.93 -14.51
C HIS A 69 -11.73 -7.18 -14.76
N GLY A 70 -11.63 -5.97 -15.34
CA GLY A 70 -12.84 -5.22 -15.74
C GLY A 70 -13.86 -6.08 -16.52
N LEU A 71 -13.37 -7.05 -17.31
CA LEU A 71 -14.22 -7.99 -18.04
C LEU A 71 -15.00 -8.98 -17.14
N LEU A 72 -14.48 -9.33 -15.95
CA LEU A 72 -15.16 -10.24 -15.01
C LEU A 72 -16.27 -9.55 -14.20
N LEU A 73 -16.28 -8.24 -14.12
CA LEU A 73 -17.35 -7.49 -13.42
C LEU A 73 -18.71 -7.66 -14.11
N TYR A 74 -18.75 -7.81 -15.45
CA TYR A 74 -20.02 -7.97 -16.19
C TYR A 74 -20.72 -9.30 -15.90
N PRO A 75 -20.09 -10.48 -16.04
CA PRO A 75 -20.76 -11.75 -15.71
C PRO A 75 -21.06 -11.86 -14.21
N TRP A 76 -20.22 -11.30 -13.35
CA TRP A 76 -20.48 -11.27 -11.91
C TRP A 76 -21.70 -10.42 -11.57
N GLY A 77 -21.79 -9.21 -12.13
CA GLY A 77 -22.96 -8.34 -11.96
C GLY A 77 -24.23 -9.02 -12.47
N GLY A 78 -24.20 -9.58 -13.69
CA GLY A 78 -25.32 -10.33 -14.25
C GLY A 78 -25.76 -11.49 -13.37
N GLY A 79 -24.82 -12.24 -12.80
CA GLY A 79 -25.08 -13.32 -11.84
C GLY A 79 -25.80 -12.85 -10.57
N CYS A 80 -25.39 -11.73 -10.00
CA CYS A 80 -26.04 -11.14 -8.83
C CYS A 80 -27.49 -10.72 -9.11
N TYR A 81 -27.76 -10.11 -10.27
CA TYR A 81 -29.12 -9.78 -10.68
C TYR A 81 -29.96 -11.03 -10.92
N ALA A 82 -29.42 -12.08 -11.55
CA ALA A 82 -30.11 -13.35 -11.76
C ALA A 82 -30.45 -14.04 -10.44
N LEU A 83 -29.55 -14.05 -9.46
CA LEU A 83 -29.83 -14.57 -8.12
C LEU A 83 -30.92 -13.77 -7.41
N GLY A 84 -30.90 -12.43 -7.50
CA GLY A 84 -31.92 -11.56 -6.97
C GLY A 84 -33.30 -11.87 -7.58
N ALA A 85 -33.37 -12.09 -8.88
CA ALA A 85 -34.61 -12.47 -9.56
C ALA A 85 -35.08 -13.87 -9.15
N ALA A 86 -34.18 -14.85 -9.05
CA ALA A 86 -34.47 -16.22 -8.67
C ALA A 86 -35.05 -16.35 -7.25
N PHE A 87 -34.67 -15.46 -6.34
CA PHE A 87 -35.17 -15.42 -4.96
C PHE A 87 -36.71 -15.25 -4.93
N PHE A 88 -37.32 -14.58 -5.92
CA PHE A 88 -38.75 -14.34 -6.01
C PHE A 88 -39.52 -15.43 -6.76
N LEU A 89 -38.87 -16.47 -7.27
CA LEU A 89 -39.55 -17.59 -7.91
C LEU A 89 -40.33 -18.44 -6.89
N PRO A 90 -41.51 -18.97 -7.29
CA PRO A 90 -42.26 -19.87 -6.44
C PRO A 90 -41.55 -21.21 -6.32
N GLY A 91 -41.33 -21.65 -5.07
CA GLY A 91 -40.70 -22.92 -4.77
C GLY A 91 -39.71 -22.84 -3.60
N SER A 92 -39.96 -23.62 -2.57
CA SER A 92 -39.08 -23.62 -1.38
C SER A 92 -37.63 -24.03 -1.72
N ARG A 93 -37.47 -25.01 -2.61
CA ARG A 93 -36.14 -25.49 -3.04
C ARG A 93 -35.32 -24.39 -3.74
N ILE A 94 -35.92 -23.61 -4.61
CA ILE A 94 -35.25 -22.52 -5.32
C ILE A 94 -34.89 -21.41 -4.35
N ARG A 95 -35.77 -21.02 -3.43
CA ARG A 95 -35.52 -20.02 -2.41
C ARG A 95 -34.36 -20.40 -1.46
N TYR A 96 -34.37 -21.66 -0.96
CA TYR A 96 -33.29 -22.14 -0.13
C TYR A 96 -31.97 -22.27 -0.91
N GLY A 97 -32.04 -22.66 -2.18
CA GLY A 97 -30.86 -22.70 -3.06
C GLY A 97 -30.25 -21.31 -3.28
N THR A 98 -31.07 -20.30 -3.62
CA THR A 98 -30.60 -18.91 -3.81
C THR A 98 -30.08 -18.32 -2.51
N LEU A 99 -30.73 -18.55 -1.36
CA LEU A 99 -30.23 -18.13 -0.05
C LEU A 99 -28.88 -18.75 0.27
N GLY A 100 -28.73 -20.05 0.02
CA GLY A 100 -27.47 -20.77 0.25
C GLY A 100 -26.32 -20.20 -0.61
N VAL A 101 -26.57 -19.97 -1.90
CA VAL A 101 -25.59 -19.38 -2.81
C VAL A 101 -25.26 -17.94 -2.40
N THR A 102 -26.26 -17.12 -2.08
CA THR A 102 -26.03 -15.73 -1.65
C THR A 102 -25.24 -15.69 -0.33
N ALA A 103 -25.54 -16.56 0.63
CA ALA A 103 -24.80 -16.65 1.88
C ALA A 103 -23.36 -17.11 1.64
N ALA A 104 -23.13 -18.12 0.80
CA ALA A 104 -21.80 -18.59 0.45
C ALA A 104 -20.96 -17.49 -0.24
N LEU A 105 -21.58 -16.74 -1.16
CA LEU A 105 -20.92 -15.59 -1.79
C LEU A 105 -20.62 -14.48 -0.79
N ALA A 106 -21.53 -14.14 0.11
CA ALA A 106 -21.31 -13.13 1.14
C ALA A 106 -20.17 -13.52 2.09
N VAL A 107 -20.11 -14.80 2.51
CA VAL A 107 -19.01 -15.32 3.33
C VAL A 107 -17.70 -15.31 2.56
N GLY A 108 -17.69 -15.73 1.29
CA GLY A 108 -16.51 -15.72 0.43
C GLY A 108 -15.96 -14.30 0.22
N VAL A 109 -16.86 -13.35 -0.07
CA VAL A 109 -16.51 -11.92 -0.19
C VAL A 109 -15.99 -11.37 1.12
N GLY A 110 -16.66 -11.65 2.24
CA GLY A 110 -16.23 -11.22 3.56
C GLY A 110 -14.84 -11.77 3.94
N TYR A 111 -14.60 -13.04 3.67
CA TYR A 111 -13.30 -13.67 3.89
C TYR A 111 -12.20 -13.08 3.00
N ALA A 112 -12.48 -12.91 1.71
CA ALA A 112 -11.52 -12.32 0.77
C ALA A 112 -11.17 -10.87 1.14
N SER A 113 -12.16 -10.07 1.53
CA SER A 113 -11.92 -8.69 1.99
C SER A 113 -11.14 -8.64 3.29
N TRP A 114 -11.44 -9.54 4.23
CA TRP A 114 -10.66 -9.67 5.47
C TRP A 114 -9.23 -10.11 5.19
N ALA A 115 -9.01 -11.09 4.32
CA ALA A 115 -7.67 -11.55 3.93
C ALA A 115 -6.87 -10.46 3.21
N ALA A 116 -7.53 -9.69 2.32
CA ALA A 116 -6.90 -8.56 1.63
C ALA A 116 -6.57 -7.36 2.55
N ALA A 117 -7.30 -7.23 3.65
CA ALA A 117 -7.05 -6.19 4.67
C ALA A 117 -5.89 -6.55 5.62
N GLN A 118 -5.40 -7.79 5.60
CA GLN A 118 -4.25 -8.19 6.40
C GLN A 118 -2.99 -7.50 5.86
N PRO A 119 -2.15 -6.90 6.74
CA PRO A 119 -0.89 -6.35 6.29
C PRO A 119 -0.04 -7.48 5.68
N PRO A 120 0.66 -7.21 4.57
CA PRO A 120 1.50 -8.21 3.93
C PRO A 120 2.58 -8.67 4.91
N THR A 121 2.99 -9.93 4.83
CA THR A 121 4.17 -10.39 5.54
C THR A 121 5.40 -9.62 5.04
N LEU A 122 6.41 -9.45 5.90
CA LEU A 122 7.63 -8.72 5.51
C LEU A 122 8.26 -9.31 4.23
N ASP A 123 8.33 -10.64 4.12
CA ASP A 123 8.91 -11.29 2.94
C ASP A 123 8.07 -11.05 1.67
N ALA A 124 6.74 -11.09 1.77
CA ALA A 124 5.86 -10.74 0.66
C ALA A 124 6.04 -9.28 0.25
N TRP A 125 6.17 -8.37 1.23
CA TRP A 125 6.41 -6.96 0.98
C TRP A 125 7.77 -6.72 0.29
N LEU A 126 8.85 -7.34 0.78
CA LEU A 126 10.19 -7.24 0.20
C LEU A 126 10.20 -7.74 -1.25
N THR A 127 9.59 -8.90 -1.50
CA THR A 127 9.51 -9.50 -2.86
C THR A 127 8.71 -8.61 -3.81
N ALA A 128 7.56 -8.10 -3.38
CA ALA A 128 6.71 -7.24 -4.20
C ALA A 128 7.39 -5.90 -4.56
N ASN A 129 8.31 -5.42 -3.70
CA ASN A 129 9.01 -4.15 -3.89
C ASN A 129 10.44 -4.32 -4.43
N GLY A 130 10.85 -5.54 -4.77
CA GLY A 130 12.21 -5.81 -5.28
C GLY A 130 13.34 -5.48 -4.29
N VAL A 131 13.03 -5.41 -2.99
CA VAL A 131 14.00 -5.01 -1.96
C VAL A 131 14.93 -6.16 -1.60
N ASP A 132 16.23 -5.95 -1.78
CA ASP A 132 17.24 -6.89 -1.33
C ASP A 132 17.43 -6.81 0.19
N ARG A 133 17.27 -7.94 0.86
CA ARG A 133 17.43 -8.04 2.31
C ARG A 133 18.83 -7.67 2.79
N ALA A 134 19.85 -7.78 1.93
CA ALA A 134 21.21 -7.37 2.23
C ALA A 134 21.35 -5.86 2.51
N LEU A 135 20.47 -5.03 1.92
CA LEU A 135 20.42 -3.58 2.14
C LEU A 135 19.88 -3.20 3.52
N LEU A 136 19.08 -4.06 4.14
CA LEU A 136 18.37 -3.77 5.39
C LEU A 136 19.33 -3.86 6.59
N ARG A 137 20.19 -2.87 6.71
CA ARG A 137 21.20 -2.78 7.77
C ARG A 137 20.90 -1.62 8.70
N VAL A 138 21.00 -1.87 10.00
CA VAL A 138 20.87 -0.87 11.06
C VAL A 138 22.05 -0.95 12.00
N GLY A 139 22.39 0.15 12.64
CA GLY A 139 23.32 0.18 13.75
C GLY A 139 22.58 0.13 15.09
N GLU A 140 23.29 -0.19 16.16
CA GLU A 140 22.74 -0.04 17.50
C GLU A 140 22.46 1.43 17.80
N ALA A 141 21.26 1.73 18.33
CA ALA A 141 20.88 3.10 18.63
C ALA A 141 21.78 3.67 19.74
N PRO A 142 22.49 4.78 19.49
CA PRO A 142 23.29 5.42 20.53
C PRO A 142 22.42 5.86 21.72
N THR A 143 23.03 6.07 22.86
CA THR A 143 22.30 6.46 24.09
C THR A 143 21.40 7.69 23.86
N GLY A 144 20.12 7.54 24.14
CA GLY A 144 19.11 8.58 23.98
C GLY A 144 18.52 8.72 22.58
N TYR A 145 18.98 7.91 21.61
CA TYR A 145 18.39 7.84 20.27
C TYR A 145 17.38 6.70 20.14
N VAL A 146 16.37 6.91 19.32
CA VAL A 146 15.34 5.91 18.98
C VAL A 146 15.39 5.66 17.48
N LEU A 147 15.52 4.39 17.09
CA LEU A 147 15.52 3.97 15.70
C LEU A 147 14.10 4.08 15.10
N ARG A 148 14.00 4.69 13.92
CA ARG A 148 12.82 4.70 13.06
C ARG A 148 13.20 4.32 11.64
N VAL A 149 12.64 3.25 11.14
CA VAL A 149 12.83 2.85 9.74
C VAL A 149 11.98 3.76 8.83
N ASN A 150 12.65 4.43 7.87
CA ASN A 150 11.99 5.37 6.95
C ASN A 150 11.46 4.71 5.71
N GLY A 151 12.19 3.78 5.12
CA GLY A 151 11.80 3.12 3.90
C GLY A 151 12.89 2.22 3.34
N ALA A 152 12.50 1.40 2.38
CA ALA A 152 13.39 0.57 1.61
C ALA A 152 12.89 0.51 0.15
N SER A 153 13.83 0.39 -0.79
CA SER A 153 13.61 0.25 -2.22
C SER A 153 14.64 -0.71 -2.80
N GLU A 154 14.55 -1.05 -4.07
CA GLU A 154 15.59 -1.84 -4.75
C GLU A 154 16.96 -1.15 -4.74
N SER A 155 17.00 0.20 -4.67
CA SER A 155 18.21 1.00 -4.70
C SER A 155 18.83 1.24 -3.33
N GLY A 156 18.05 1.18 -2.24
CA GLY A 156 18.57 1.51 -0.92
C GLY A 156 17.58 1.37 0.23
N PHE A 157 18.11 1.57 1.42
CA PHE A 157 17.38 1.54 2.68
C PHE A 157 17.70 2.79 3.50
N GLY A 158 16.71 3.33 4.20
CA GLY A 158 16.85 4.50 5.07
C GLY A 158 16.27 4.30 6.46
N ALA A 159 16.98 4.75 7.46
CA ALA A 159 16.55 4.75 8.85
C ALA A 159 16.99 6.04 9.58
N ASP A 160 16.12 6.57 10.42
CA ASP A 160 16.39 7.72 11.27
C ASP A 160 16.64 7.28 12.70
N TYR A 161 17.53 7.99 13.35
CA TYR A 161 17.79 7.89 14.77
C TYR A 161 17.43 9.24 15.39
N GLU A 162 16.29 9.29 16.04
CA GLU A 162 15.74 10.50 16.61
C GLU A 162 16.12 10.61 18.09
N ARG A 163 16.49 11.83 18.54
CA ARG A 163 16.72 12.16 19.94
C ARG A 163 15.93 13.43 20.28
N PRO A 164 15.09 13.42 21.34
CA PRO A 164 14.36 14.60 21.75
C PRO A 164 15.28 15.78 22.04
N GLY A 165 15.00 16.94 21.47
CA GLY A 165 15.75 18.17 21.68
C GLY A 165 17.10 18.26 20.99
N ALA A 166 17.45 17.32 20.11
CA ALA A 166 18.67 17.34 19.32
C ALA A 166 18.41 16.96 17.85
N ALA A 167 19.38 17.28 17.00
CA ALA A 167 19.37 16.84 15.62
C ALA A 167 19.45 15.32 15.55
N GLY A 168 18.59 14.71 14.71
CA GLY A 168 18.63 13.28 14.44
C GLY A 168 19.81 12.90 13.53
N LEU A 169 20.07 11.60 13.47
CA LEU A 169 21.01 10.99 12.51
C LEU A 169 20.19 10.25 11.46
N HIS A 170 20.58 10.38 10.20
CA HIS A 170 19.95 9.64 9.11
C HIS A 170 20.94 8.62 8.55
N LEU A 171 20.62 7.33 8.66
CA LEU A 171 21.37 6.24 8.05
C LEU A 171 20.79 5.91 6.69
N ALA A 172 21.59 6.00 5.65
CA ALA A 172 21.28 5.50 4.31
C ALA A 172 22.22 4.33 3.98
N VAL A 173 21.67 3.26 3.41
CA VAL A 173 22.42 2.09 2.92
C VAL A 173 22.08 1.91 1.45
N ALA A 174 23.11 1.88 0.59
CA ALA A 174 22.93 1.76 -0.84
C ALA A 174 24.05 0.90 -1.45
N ARG A 175 23.84 0.46 -2.70
CA ARG A 175 24.92 -0.11 -3.50
C ARG A 175 25.82 1.00 -4.06
N PRO A 176 27.11 0.77 -4.30
CA PRO A 176 28.04 1.79 -4.81
C PRO A 176 27.61 2.39 -6.16
N ASP A 177 26.97 1.61 -7.01
CA ASP A 177 26.47 2.00 -8.33
C ASP A 177 25.24 2.92 -8.29
N GLN A 178 24.60 3.04 -7.13
CA GLN A 178 23.45 3.93 -6.93
C GLN A 178 23.86 5.37 -6.56
N ASP A 179 25.12 5.60 -6.20
CA ASP A 179 25.63 6.96 -5.98
C ASP A 179 26.01 7.59 -7.33
N THR A 180 25.06 8.33 -7.91
CA THR A 180 25.25 9.02 -9.20
C THR A 180 25.94 10.38 -9.08
N ARG A 181 26.39 10.79 -7.90
CA ARG A 181 27.10 12.06 -7.68
C ARG A 181 28.43 12.05 -8.42
N ARG A 182 28.75 13.17 -9.06
CA ARG A 182 30.09 13.36 -9.63
C ARG A 182 31.12 13.38 -8.52
N THR A 183 32.25 12.75 -8.76
CA THR A 183 33.39 12.75 -7.85
C THR A 183 34.61 13.36 -8.54
N ASP A 184 35.51 13.94 -7.75
CA ASP A 184 36.83 14.38 -8.21
C ASP A 184 37.81 13.19 -8.37
N ALA A 185 39.07 13.51 -8.68
CA ALA A 185 40.11 12.50 -8.85
C ALA A 185 40.41 11.70 -7.57
N HIS A 186 40.03 12.18 -6.40
CA HIS A 186 40.19 11.54 -5.10
C HIS A 186 38.96 10.78 -4.63
N GLY A 187 37.88 10.79 -5.43
CA GLY A 187 36.60 10.14 -5.11
C GLY A 187 35.66 11.00 -4.23
N CYS A 188 36.06 12.24 -3.95
CA CYS A 188 35.25 13.18 -3.18
C CYS A 188 34.10 13.75 -4.01
N PRO A 189 32.87 13.85 -3.50
CA PRO A 189 31.75 14.40 -4.25
C PRO A 189 31.98 15.85 -4.67
N VAL A 190 31.52 16.18 -5.87
CA VAL A 190 31.56 17.55 -6.39
C VAL A 190 30.12 18.06 -6.52
N LEU A 191 29.82 19.14 -5.80
CA LEU A 191 28.51 19.81 -5.85
C LEU A 191 28.68 21.26 -6.29
N PRO A 192 27.93 21.77 -7.27
CA PRO A 192 27.99 23.15 -7.69
C PRO A 192 27.65 24.12 -6.54
N GLY A 193 28.54 25.10 -6.28
CA GLY A 193 28.31 26.13 -5.25
C GLY A 193 28.50 25.66 -3.81
N VAL A 194 29.01 24.44 -3.60
CA VAL A 194 29.29 23.91 -2.27
C VAL A 194 30.77 23.50 -2.21
N THR A 195 31.49 23.92 -1.18
CA THR A 195 32.84 23.43 -0.91
C THR A 195 32.71 22.07 -0.21
N VAL A 196 33.28 21.03 -0.80
CA VAL A 196 33.27 19.69 -0.25
C VAL A 196 34.67 19.30 0.18
N THR A 197 34.79 18.84 1.41
CA THR A 197 36.06 18.36 1.98
C THR A 197 35.90 16.94 2.45
N CYS A 198 36.74 16.03 1.96
CA CYS A 198 36.78 14.64 2.39
C CYS A 198 38.01 14.40 3.24
N THR A 199 37.83 13.77 4.37
CA THR A 199 38.91 13.40 5.28
C THR A 199 38.73 11.94 5.73
N ASP A 200 39.84 11.20 5.77
CA ASP A 200 39.81 9.88 6.34
C ASP A 200 39.48 9.94 7.84
N ASP A 201 38.58 9.07 8.28
CA ASP A 201 38.23 8.85 9.67
C ASP A 201 38.68 7.43 10.09
N ASP A 202 38.97 7.22 11.36
CA ASP A 202 39.45 5.93 11.82
C ASP A 202 38.52 4.76 11.46
N GLY A 203 39.08 3.59 11.18
CA GLY A 203 38.32 2.37 10.89
C GLY A 203 37.76 2.28 9.46
N GLY A 204 38.43 2.93 8.50
CA GLY A 204 38.04 2.88 7.06
C GLY A 204 36.78 3.66 6.73
N ARG A 205 36.47 4.64 7.56
CA ARG A 205 35.39 5.60 7.33
C ARG A 205 35.93 6.86 6.65
N GLU A 206 35.09 7.53 5.93
CA GLU A 206 35.33 8.80 5.28
C GLU A 206 34.35 9.86 5.83
N LEU A 207 34.88 10.95 6.35
CA LEU A 207 34.08 12.11 6.76
C LEU A 207 34.03 13.10 5.59
N VAL A 208 32.83 13.37 5.08
CA VAL A 208 32.57 14.34 4.03
C VAL A 208 31.88 15.55 4.64
N ALA A 209 32.51 16.71 4.59
CA ALA A 209 31.93 17.96 5.03
C ALA A 209 31.50 18.79 3.81
N TYR A 210 30.28 19.30 3.87
CA TYR A 210 29.69 20.15 2.83
C TYR A 210 29.48 21.53 3.42
N ASP A 211 30.26 22.50 2.94
CA ASP A 211 30.21 23.89 3.35
C ASP A 211 29.58 24.74 2.25
N GLY A 212 28.33 25.20 2.50
CA GLY A 212 27.54 25.98 1.59
C GLY A 212 26.51 26.80 2.36
N PHE A 213 25.41 27.14 1.70
CA PHE A 213 24.29 27.88 2.32
C PHE A 213 23.70 27.12 3.52
N THR A 214 23.63 25.81 3.41
CA THR A 214 23.34 24.89 4.53
C THR A 214 24.52 23.94 4.66
N ALA A 215 25.21 23.98 5.77
CA ALA A 215 26.31 23.06 6.05
C ALA A 215 25.78 21.75 6.63
N TRP A 216 26.30 20.62 6.16
CA TRP A 216 26.02 19.30 6.72
C TRP A 216 27.25 18.38 6.62
N ARG A 217 27.23 17.28 7.28
CA ARG A 217 28.30 16.29 7.25
C ARG A 217 27.74 14.90 6.98
N GLU A 218 28.53 14.09 6.31
CA GLU A 218 28.26 12.68 6.07
C GLU A 218 29.44 11.86 6.56
N LEU A 219 29.16 10.84 7.36
CA LEU A 219 30.16 9.82 7.70
C LEU A 219 29.84 8.57 6.87
N ARG A 220 30.79 8.16 6.03
CA ARG A 220 30.63 7.06 5.07
C ARG A 220 31.48 5.87 5.46
N LEU A 221 30.94 4.67 5.28
CA LEU A 221 31.65 3.41 5.44
C LEU A 221 31.34 2.49 4.28
N ARG A 222 32.37 2.07 3.55
CA ARG A 222 32.23 1.05 2.50
C ARG A 222 32.53 -0.32 3.09
N ARG A 223 31.52 -1.20 3.17
CA ARG A 223 31.69 -2.53 3.75
C ARG A 223 30.74 -3.53 3.12
N GLY A 224 31.27 -4.72 2.75
CA GLY A 224 30.44 -5.81 2.22
C GLY A 224 29.75 -5.50 0.90
N GLY A 225 30.35 -4.69 0.01
CA GLY A 225 29.77 -4.28 -1.26
C GLY A 225 28.65 -3.23 -1.12
N LEU A 226 28.50 -2.63 0.06
CA LEU A 226 27.52 -1.59 0.34
C LEU A 226 28.21 -0.30 0.82
N VAL A 227 27.55 0.81 0.59
CA VAL A 227 27.90 2.12 1.13
C VAL A 227 26.90 2.48 2.22
N HIS A 228 27.40 2.67 3.42
CA HIS A 228 26.63 3.09 4.58
C HIS A 228 26.96 4.55 4.84
N THR A 229 25.98 5.42 4.79
CA THR A 229 26.16 6.86 4.98
C THR A 229 25.32 7.32 6.16
N VAL A 230 25.94 7.94 7.15
CA VAL A 230 25.22 8.63 8.22
C VAL A 230 25.30 10.12 7.97
N SER A 231 24.15 10.73 7.68
CA SER A 231 24.04 12.18 7.51
C SER A 231 23.76 12.85 8.85
N LEU A 232 24.47 13.93 9.10
CA LEU A 232 24.40 14.74 10.33
C LEU A 232 24.15 16.19 9.95
N SER A 233 23.28 16.87 10.68
CA SER A 233 23.22 18.34 10.63
C SER A 233 24.46 18.96 11.31
N ASP A 234 24.85 20.16 10.86
CA ASP A 234 26.09 20.78 11.29
C ASP A 234 26.11 21.21 12.78
N ARG A 235 24.93 21.40 13.42
CA ARG A 235 24.87 21.91 14.81
C ARG A 235 23.74 21.31 15.65
N PRO A 236 24.08 20.69 16.77
CA PRO A 236 25.37 20.13 17.19
C PRO A 236 25.64 18.79 16.49
N THR A 237 26.86 18.64 15.95
CA THR A 237 27.28 17.42 15.25
C THR A 237 27.66 16.33 16.27
N ASP A 238 26.91 15.22 16.30
CA ASP A 238 27.22 14.07 17.16
C ASP A 238 27.98 12.98 16.37
N LEU A 239 29.26 13.30 16.04
CA LEU A 239 30.14 12.36 15.33
C LEU A 239 30.38 11.07 16.11
N THR A 240 30.41 11.14 17.45
CA THR A 240 30.58 9.96 18.29
C THR A 240 29.43 8.99 18.13
N ALA A 241 28.20 9.49 18.11
CA ALA A 241 27.01 8.67 17.86
C ALA A 241 27.00 8.08 16.43
N ALA A 242 27.40 8.88 15.41
CA ALA A 242 27.52 8.39 14.04
C ALA A 242 28.58 7.29 13.88
N ARG A 243 29.74 7.44 14.53
CA ARG A 243 30.81 6.41 14.57
C ARG A 243 30.32 5.13 15.25
N HIS A 244 29.63 5.26 16.38
CA HIS A 244 29.04 4.13 17.10
C HIS A 244 28.06 3.38 16.17
N LEU A 245 27.18 4.10 15.49
CA LEU A 245 26.22 3.56 14.57
C LEU A 245 26.86 2.72 13.46
N LEU A 246 27.88 3.27 12.78
CA LEU A 246 28.59 2.58 11.72
C LEU A 246 29.45 1.40 12.22
N SER A 247 29.94 1.44 13.47
CA SER A 247 30.71 0.34 14.05
C SER A 247 29.87 -0.85 14.47
N THR A 248 28.57 -0.64 14.75
CA THR A 248 27.62 -1.66 15.24
C THR A 248 26.64 -2.16 14.17
N LEU A 249 26.92 -1.91 12.89
CA LEU A 249 26.07 -2.30 11.78
C LEU A 249 25.79 -3.81 11.76
N ARG A 250 24.50 -4.16 11.72
CA ARG A 250 23.98 -5.52 11.67
C ARG A 250 22.75 -5.60 10.74
N PRO A 251 22.33 -6.80 10.32
CA PRO A 251 21.03 -6.96 9.68
C PRO A 251 19.91 -6.48 10.61
N ALA A 252 18.95 -5.76 10.03
CA ALA A 252 17.74 -5.35 10.77
C ALA A 252 16.87 -6.56 11.10
N THR A 253 16.28 -6.56 12.29
CA THR A 253 15.32 -7.60 12.71
C THR A 253 13.97 -7.39 12.07
N ASN A 254 13.15 -8.45 11.97
CA ASN A 254 11.79 -8.33 11.44
C ASN A 254 10.92 -7.37 12.27
N ALA A 255 11.16 -7.27 13.57
CA ALA A 255 10.46 -6.32 14.44
C ALA A 255 10.79 -4.87 14.10
N GLU A 256 12.06 -4.56 13.83
CA GLU A 256 12.49 -3.22 13.41
C GLU A 256 11.96 -2.84 12.01
N LEU A 257 11.75 -3.83 11.14
CA LEU A 257 11.26 -3.65 9.78
C LEU A 257 9.72 -3.66 9.68
N SER A 258 9.01 -4.02 10.74
CA SER A 258 7.54 -4.08 10.74
C SER A 258 6.83 -2.79 10.29
N PRO A 259 7.37 -1.57 10.55
CA PRO A 259 6.76 -0.34 10.05
C PRO A 259 6.76 -0.21 8.52
N LEU A 260 7.62 -0.95 7.79
CA LEU A 260 7.62 -0.97 6.32
C LEU A 260 6.32 -1.54 5.76
N CYS A 261 5.78 -2.59 6.39
CA CYS A 261 4.58 -3.28 5.91
C CYS A 261 3.29 -2.45 6.09
N THR A 262 3.31 -1.43 6.95
CA THR A 262 2.13 -0.60 7.26
C THR A 262 2.07 0.71 6.46
N ARG A 263 3.15 1.07 5.77
CA ARG A 263 3.22 2.29 4.97
C ARG A 263 2.92 2.00 3.50
N PRO A 264 2.02 2.77 2.85
CA PRO A 264 1.91 2.73 1.40
C PRO A 264 3.26 3.14 0.80
N MET A 265 3.66 2.47 -0.28
CA MET A 265 4.83 2.85 -1.05
C MET A 265 4.72 4.31 -1.49
N ARG A 266 5.76 5.09 -1.28
CA ARG A 266 5.95 6.35 -1.99
C ARG A 266 6.59 6.02 -3.33
N HIS A 267 5.78 6.08 -4.38
CA HIS A 267 6.24 6.07 -5.77
C HIS A 267 6.93 7.39 -6.09
#